data_2beb7a45206f583244535f2dffe44e9c
#
_entry.id   2beb7a45206f583244535f2dffe44e9c
#
_cell.length_a   1.000
_cell.length_b   1.000
_cell.length_c   1.000
_cell.angle_alpha   90.00
_cell.angle_beta   90.00
_cell.angle_gamma   90.00
#
_symmetry.space_group_name_H-M   'P 1'
#
loop_
_entity.id
_entity.type
_entity.pdbx_description
1 polymer ?
#
loop_
_entity_poly.entity_id
_entity_poly.type
_entity_poly.pdbx_seq_one_letter_code
_entity_poly.pdbx_strand_id
1 'polypeptide(L)'
;MNTGVFKAPIETPHFLLLPTTIDDFESLYAIAADPLVWAQHPERDRWQRGKFALFFDGGLLNTLGCYSLLEKSSQRVVGSTRFYGLDAETASIRIGFTFLARSLWGTGANAEIKGALLALSFNYFDTVFFDIGPANSRSIAAVTKLGAIFSHNASDDKAVYALAKSTWNQQIKRSRETGDQL
;
A
#
# COMPACT_ATOMS: atom_id res chain seq x y z
N MET A 1 -14.46 -16.88 -3.34
CA MET A 1 -14.31 -15.79 -2.36
C MET A 1 -15.02 -14.55 -2.88
N ASN A 2 -15.77 -13.83 -2.05
CA ASN A 2 -16.36 -12.54 -2.44
C ASN A 2 -15.28 -11.44 -2.35
N THR A 3 -14.79 -10.97 -3.49
CA THR A 3 -13.75 -9.93 -3.58
C THR A 3 -14.29 -8.52 -3.33
N GLY A 4 -15.60 -8.35 -3.22
CA GLY A 4 -16.24 -7.05 -2.97
C GLY A 4 -15.77 -6.38 -1.66
N VAL A 5 -15.33 -7.15 -0.68
CA VAL A 5 -14.79 -6.64 0.59
C VAL A 5 -13.54 -5.77 0.40
N PHE A 6 -12.76 -6.01 -0.67
CA PHE A 6 -11.57 -5.23 -1.01
C PHE A 6 -11.88 -3.97 -1.83
N LYS A 7 -13.16 -3.67 -2.04
CA LYS A 7 -13.68 -2.45 -2.67
C LYS A 7 -14.51 -1.60 -1.72
N ALA A 8 -14.70 -2.05 -0.48
CA ALA A 8 -15.39 -1.27 0.54
C ALA A 8 -14.46 -0.19 1.13
N PRO A 9 -14.97 0.95 1.56
CA PRO A 9 -14.19 1.93 2.30
C PRO A 9 -13.54 1.31 3.55
N ILE A 10 -12.31 1.73 3.86
CA ILE A 10 -11.58 1.31 5.06
C ILE A 10 -11.27 2.57 5.87
N GLU A 11 -11.65 2.55 7.12
CA GLU A 11 -11.45 3.67 8.03
C GLU A 11 -10.35 3.37 9.05
N THR A 12 -9.51 4.36 9.31
CA THR A 12 -8.48 4.35 10.36
C THR A 12 -8.65 5.58 11.26
N PRO A 13 -7.91 5.72 12.36
CA PRO A 13 -7.99 6.93 13.19
C PRO A 13 -7.80 8.23 12.40
N HIS A 14 -6.81 8.29 11.48
CA HIS A 14 -6.46 9.53 10.78
C HIS A 14 -6.79 9.54 9.29
N PHE A 15 -7.08 8.38 8.68
CA PHE A 15 -7.31 8.27 7.25
C PHE A 15 -8.62 7.55 6.92
N LEU A 16 -9.16 7.89 5.74
CA LEU A 16 -10.24 7.17 5.10
C LEU A 16 -9.73 6.70 3.72
N LEU A 17 -9.74 5.40 3.51
CA LEU A 17 -9.36 4.77 2.24
C LEU A 17 -10.65 4.58 1.43
N LEU A 18 -10.84 5.38 0.41
CA LEU A 18 -12.01 5.33 -0.46
C LEU A 18 -11.67 4.62 -1.77
N PRO A 19 -12.58 3.79 -2.31
CA PRO A 19 -12.40 3.25 -3.66
C PRO A 19 -12.11 4.38 -4.65
N THR A 20 -11.00 4.26 -5.39
CA THR A 20 -10.58 5.28 -6.36
C THR A 20 -11.58 5.37 -7.51
N THR A 21 -11.97 6.59 -7.85
CA THR A 21 -12.84 6.92 -8.98
C THR A 21 -12.10 7.75 -10.03
N ILE A 22 -12.71 7.94 -11.19
CA ILE A 22 -12.11 8.76 -12.25
C ILE A 22 -11.89 10.22 -11.80
N ASP A 23 -12.72 10.71 -10.89
CA ASP A 23 -12.67 12.09 -10.38
C ASP A 23 -11.46 12.34 -9.48
N ASP A 24 -10.79 11.29 -8.99
CA ASP A 24 -9.62 11.41 -8.12
C ASP A 24 -8.32 11.73 -8.88
N PHE A 25 -8.34 11.70 -10.23
CA PHE A 25 -7.13 11.83 -11.04
C PHE A 25 -6.31 13.08 -10.69
N GLU A 26 -6.92 14.24 -10.71
CA GLU A 26 -6.19 15.51 -10.49
C GLU A 26 -5.65 15.61 -9.07
N SER A 27 -6.41 15.18 -8.08
CA SER A 27 -5.98 15.20 -6.67
C SER A 27 -4.80 14.25 -6.44
N LEU A 28 -4.83 13.06 -7.03
CA LEU A 28 -3.74 12.09 -6.95
C LEU A 28 -2.53 12.54 -7.78
N TYR A 29 -2.76 13.12 -8.97
CA TYR A 29 -1.67 13.63 -9.80
C TYR A 29 -0.94 14.79 -9.15
N ALA A 30 -1.64 15.68 -8.44
CA ALA A 30 -1.00 16.78 -7.72
C ALA A 30 0.08 16.29 -6.72
N ILE A 31 -0.11 15.10 -6.15
CA ILE A 31 0.87 14.45 -5.27
C ILE A 31 1.95 13.75 -6.09
N ALA A 32 1.52 13.01 -7.11
CA ALA A 32 2.40 12.19 -7.95
C ALA A 32 3.32 13.02 -8.85
N ALA A 33 2.98 14.27 -9.16
CA ALA A 33 3.78 15.20 -9.95
C ALA A 33 5.11 15.60 -9.29
N ASP A 34 5.28 15.32 -7.99
CA ASP A 34 6.57 15.50 -7.30
C ASP A 34 7.53 14.34 -7.65
N PRO A 35 8.65 14.60 -8.39
CA PRO A 35 9.59 13.55 -8.78
C PRO A 35 10.21 12.81 -7.60
N LEU A 36 10.30 13.45 -6.43
CA LEU A 36 10.88 12.84 -5.23
C LEU A 36 10.01 11.69 -4.69
N VAL A 37 8.72 11.69 -4.98
CA VAL A 37 7.83 10.55 -4.63
C VAL A 37 8.32 9.26 -5.29
N TRP A 38 8.87 9.35 -6.49
CA TRP A 38 9.30 8.22 -7.32
C TRP A 38 10.81 7.98 -7.34
N ALA A 39 11.60 8.80 -6.64
CA ALA A 39 13.06 8.78 -6.73
C ALA A 39 13.70 7.41 -6.46
N GLN A 40 13.11 6.58 -5.62
CA GLN A 40 13.56 5.22 -5.30
C GLN A 40 12.74 4.11 -6.00
N HIS A 41 11.74 4.49 -6.81
CA HIS A 41 10.91 3.53 -7.53
C HIS A 41 11.60 3.10 -8.84
N PRO A 42 11.45 1.85 -9.33
CA PRO A 42 11.96 1.46 -10.63
C PRO A 42 11.48 2.37 -11.76
N GLU A 43 10.20 2.73 -11.76
CA GLU A 43 9.63 3.69 -12.71
C GLU A 43 9.69 5.11 -12.14
N ARG A 44 10.86 5.74 -12.28
CA ARG A 44 11.16 7.06 -11.71
C ARG A 44 10.47 8.21 -12.43
N ASP A 45 9.91 7.98 -13.59
CA ASP A 45 9.29 8.97 -14.47
C ASP A 45 7.77 9.08 -14.32
N ARG A 46 7.18 8.39 -13.33
CA ARG A 46 5.73 8.46 -13.04
C ARG A 46 5.21 9.84 -12.62
N TRP A 47 6.08 10.76 -12.27
CA TRP A 47 5.69 12.15 -12.06
C TRP A 47 5.23 12.85 -13.35
N GLN A 48 5.59 12.33 -14.52
CA GLN A 48 5.09 12.82 -15.80
C GLN A 48 3.62 12.43 -15.98
N ARG A 49 2.78 13.42 -16.34
CA ARG A 49 1.32 13.23 -16.41
C ARG A 49 0.88 12.02 -17.23
N GLY A 50 1.47 11.81 -18.41
CA GLY A 50 1.13 10.67 -19.26
C GLY A 50 1.52 9.32 -18.64
N LYS A 51 2.65 9.25 -17.94
CA LYS A 51 3.06 8.04 -17.20
C LYS A 51 2.16 7.78 -15.99
N PHE A 52 1.79 8.86 -15.28
CA PHE A 52 0.85 8.75 -14.18
C PHE A 52 -0.55 8.32 -14.66
N ALA A 53 -1.01 8.81 -15.81
CA ALA A 53 -2.30 8.39 -16.36
C ALA A 53 -2.36 6.88 -16.57
N LEU A 54 -1.33 6.26 -17.18
CA LEU A 54 -1.26 4.80 -17.34
C LEU A 54 -1.26 4.06 -15.99
N PHE A 55 -0.55 4.60 -15.01
CA PHE A 55 -0.56 4.05 -13.64
C PHE A 55 -1.97 4.15 -13.03
N PHE A 56 -2.63 5.28 -13.16
CA PHE A 56 -3.97 5.54 -12.63
C PHE A 56 -5.03 4.65 -13.28
N ASP A 57 -5.01 4.55 -14.63
CA ASP A 57 -5.91 3.67 -15.40
C ASP A 57 -5.78 2.22 -14.96
N GLY A 58 -4.54 1.75 -14.73
CA GLY A 58 -4.30 0.42 -14.15
C GLY A 58 -4.89 0.25 -12.75
N GLY A 59 -5.12 1.34 -12.01
CA GLY A 59 -5.84 1.35 -10.74
C GLY A 59 -7.34 1.23 -10.92
N LEU A 60 -7.92 1.97 -11.85
CA LEU A 60 -9.35 1.91 -12.15
C LEU A 60 -9.77 0.55 -12.71
N LEU A 61 -8.92 -0.06 -13.53
CA LEU A 61 -9.14 -1.39 -14.12
C LEU A 61 -8.87 -2.54 -13.14
N ASN A 62 -8.30 -2.24 -11.96
CA ASN A 62 -7.98 -3.26 -10.97
C ASN A 62 -9.26 -3.88 -10.39
N THR A 63 -9.41 -5.19 -10.54
CA THR A 63 -10.60 -5.93 -10.11
C THR A 63 -10.69 -6.14 -8.61
N LEU A 64 -9.59 -5.99 -7.86
CA LEU A 64 -9.56 -6.21 -6.40
C LEU A 64 -9.90 -4.91 -5.64
N GLY A 65 -9.01 -3.95 -5.57
CA GLY A 65 -9.25 -2.69 -4.88
C GLY A 65 -8.12 -1.71 -5.13
N CYS A 66 -8.47 -0.51 -5.55
CA CYS A 66 -7.60 0.65 -5.59
C CYS A 66 -8.20 1.73 -4.73
N TYR A 67 -7.40 2.36 -3.88
CA TYR A 67 -7.88 3.32 -2.90
C TYR A 67 -7.19 4.67 -3.06
N SER A 68 -7.98 5.72 -3.03
CA SER A 68 -7.56 7.08 -2.75
C SER A 68 -7.55 7.28 -1.24
N LEU A 69 -6.44 7.78 -0.72
CA LEU A 69 -6.21 7.97 0.71
C LEU A 69 -6.59 9.40 1.10
N LEU A 70 -7.66 9.55 1.88
CA LEU A 70 -8.12 10.85 2.40
C LEU A 70 -7.62 11.03 3.82
N GLU A 71 -6.91 12.12 4.09
CA GLU A 71 -6.56 12.53 5.45
C GLU A 71 -7.76 13.22 6.10
N LYS A 72 -8.23 12.71 7.25
CA LYS A 72 -9.45 13.19 7.88
C LYS A 72 -9.34 14.64 8.39
N SER A 73 -8.18 15.03 8.89
CA SER A 73 -7.96 16.37 9.45
C SER A 73 -8.01 17.48 8.41
N SER A 74 -7.44 17.24 7.22
CA SER A 74 -7.36 18.20 6.15
C SER A 74 -8.44 18.03 5.07
N GLN A 75 -9.16 16.90 5.08
CA GLN A 75 -10.11 16.49 4.05
C GLN A 75 -9.48 16.46 2.64
N ARG A 76 -8.18 16.16 2.55
CA ARG A 76 -7.44 16.11 1.29
C ARG A 76 -7.01 14.70 0.94
N VAL A 77 -7.02 14.39 -0.35
CA VAL A 77 -6.37 13.20 -0.87
C VAL A 77 -4.86 13.35 -0.67
N VAL A 78 -4.22 12.32 -0.09
CA VAL A 78 -2.81 12.33 0.28
C VAL A 78 -2.01 11.19 -0.32
N GLY A 79 -2.61 10.35 -1.15
CA GLY A 79 -1.94 9.24 -1.80
C GLY A 79 -2.89 8.17 -2.31
N SER A 80 -2.31 7.04 -2.73
CA SER A 80 -3.05 5.88 -3.21
C SER A 80 -2.37 4.58 -2.82
N THR A 81 -3.14 3.47 -2.82
CA THR A 81 -2.65 2.11 -2.58
C THR A 81 -3.57 1.10 -3.26
N ARG A 82 -3.11 -0.16 -3.47
CA ARG A 82 -3.91 -1.21 -4.12
C ARG A 82 -3.72 -2.56 -3.47
N PHE A 83 -4.81 -3.36 -3.55
CA PHE A 83 -4.72 -4.82 -3.51
C PHE A 83 -4.57 -5.35 -4.93
N TYR A 84 -3.78 -6.41 -5.13
CA TYR A 84 -3.61 -7.07 -6.41
C TYR A 84 -3.06 -8.49 -6.24
N GLY A 85 -2.96 -9.24 -7.32
CA GLY A 85 -2.29 -10.55 -7.34
C GLY A 85 -2.85 -11.52 -6.31
N LEU A 86 -4.19 -11.58 -6.19
CA LEU A 86 -4.87 -12.59 -5.37
C LEU A 86 -4.57 -13.97 -5.93
N ASP A 87 -4.15 -14.85 -5.05
CA ASP A 87 -3.95 -16.27 -5.32
C ASP A 87 -4.72 -17.09 -4.27
N ALA A 88 -5.77 -17.75 -4.73
CA ALA A 88 -6.64 -18.55 -3.87
C ALA A 88 -5.98 -19.90 -3.49
N GLU A 89 -5.09 -20.44 -4.33
CA GLU A 89 -4.41 -21.71 -4.09
C GLU A 89 -3.41 -21.59 -2.94
N THR A 90 -2.68 -20.49 -2.90
CA THR A 90 -1.71 -20.18 -1.85
C THR A 90 -2.28 -19.32 -0.71
N ALA A 91 -3.59 -19.04 -0.72
CA ALA A 91 -4.26 -18.17 0.23
C ALA A 91 -3.49 -16.86 0.44
N SER A 92 -3.14 -16.18 -0.65
CA SER A 92 -2.31 -14.98 -0.61
C SER A 92 -2.85 -13.81 -1.43
N ILE A 93 -2.42 -12.60 -1.07
CA ILE A 93 -2.73 -11.36 -1.76
C ILE A 93 -1.52 -10.43 -1.73
N ARG A 94 -1.45 -9.47 -2.64
CA ARG A 94 -0.43 -8.42 -2.65
C ARG A 94 -1.03 -7.05 -2.28
N ILE A 95 -0.23 -6.27 -1.54
CA ILE A 95 -0.48 -4.85 -1.27
C ILE A 95 0.67 -4.06 -1.89
N GLY A 96 0.35 -3.09 -2.74
CA GLY A 96 1.38 -2.29 -3.38
C GLY A 96 0.84 -1.07 -4.11
N PHE A 97 1.64 -0.57 -5.07
CA PHE A 97 1.35 0.66 -5.79
C PHE A 97 1.08 1.85 -4.86
N THR A 98 1.68 1.81 -3.66
CA THR A 98 1.46 2.81 -2.62
C THR A 98 2.38 4.00 -2.85
N PHE A 99 1.80 5.19 -2.90
CA PHE A 99 2.53 6.44 -2.78
C PHE A 99 1.78 7.40 -1.85
N LEU A 100 2.52 8.25 -1.17
CA LEU A 100 2.02 9.24 -0.21
C LEU A 100 2.67 10.59 -0.47
N ALA A 101 1.91 11.64 -0.18
CA ALA A 101 2.46 13.00 -0.11
C ALA A 101 3.68 13.03 0.81
N ARG A 102 4.72 13.77 0.41
CA ARG A 102 5.99 13.81 1.18
C ARG A 102 5.84 14.35 2.60
N SER A 103 4.86 15.20 2.84
CA SER A 103 4.54 15.69 4.19
C SER A 103 4.20 14.58 5.19
N LEU A 104 3.77 13.43 4.70
CA LEU A 104 3.43 12.28 5.53
C LEU A 104 4.59 11.28 5.72
N TRP A 105 5.75 11.53 5.11
CA TRP A 105 6.89 10.63 5.29
C TRP A 105 7.45 10.75 6.71
N GLY A 106 7.70 9.62 7.36
CA GLY A 106 8.20 9.57 8.72
C GLY A 106 7.18 9.86 9.82
N THR A 107 5.91 10.13 9.49
CA THR A 107 4.86 10.46 10.48
C THR A 107 4.13 9.25 11.07
N GLY A 108 4.39 8.04 10.57
CA GLY A 108 3.58 6.85 10.93
C GLY A 108 2.39 6.59 9.99
N ALA A 109 2.01 7.53 9.14
CA ALA A 109 0.86 7.41 8.22
C ALA A 109 0.88 6.13 7.37
N ASN A 110 2.05 5.78 6.78
CA ASN A 110 2.17 4.57 5.98
C ASN A 110 1.97 3.29 6.82
N ALA A 111 2.41 3.27 8.08
CA ALA A 111 2.22 2.13 8.97
C ALA A 111 0.74 1.98 9.34
N GLU A 112 0.05 3.06 9.67
CA GLU A 112 -1.38 3.06 9.97
C GLU A 112 -2.20 2.54 8.77
N ILE A 113 -1.97 3.09 7.57
CA ILE A 113 -2.66 2.68 6.34
C ILE A 113 -2.38 1.20 6.03
N LYS A 114 -1.12 0.77 6.05
CA LYS A 114 -0.76 -0.63 5.82
C LYS A 114 -1.32 -1.55 6.90
N GLY A 115 -1.36 -1.11 8.15
CA GLY A 115 -1.97 -1.85 9.25
C GLY A 115 -3.43 -2.19 8.99
N ALA A 116 -4.22 -1.22 8.50
CA ALA A 116 -5.62 -1.45 8.16
C ALA A 116 -5.80 -2.41 6.96
N LEU A 117 -4.96 -2.26 5.92
CA LEU A 117 -4.97 -3.17 4.76
C LEU A 117 -4.58 -4.60 5.16
N LEU A 118 -3.59 -4.76 6.03
CA LEU A 118 -3.15 -6.06 6.56
C LEU A 118 -4.23 -6.70 7.43
N ALA A 119 -4.88 -5.93 8.32
CA ALA A 119 -5.98 -6.40 9.15
C ALA A 119 -7.13 -6.95 8.29
N LEU A 120 -7.49 -6.24 7.20
CA LEU A 120 -8.49 -6.72 6.24
C LEU A 120 -8.00 -7.99 5.52
N SER A 121 -6.75 -7.99 5.02
CA SER A 121 -6.18 -9.12 4.27
C SER A 121 -6.17 -10.40 5.08
N PHE A 122 -5.73 -10.34 6.34
CA PHE A 122 -5.58 -11.50 7.20
C PHE A 122 -6.91 -12.09 7.73
N ASN A 123 -8.06 -11.48 7.41
CA ASN A 123 -9.35 -12.15 7.57
C ASN A 123 -9.58 -13.24 6.51
N TYR A 124 -8.86 -13.17 5.37
CA TYR A 124 -9.11 -14.03 4.20
C TYR A 124 -7.89 -14.79 3.70
N PHE A 125 -6.69 -14.32 4.03
CA PHE A 125 -5.42 -14.85 3.53
C PHE A 125 -4.46 -15.19 4.66
N ASP A 126 -3.52 -16.08 4.37
CA ASP A 126 -2.46 -16.48 5.31
C ASP A 126 -1.15 -15.73 5.06
N THR A 127 -0.98 -15.20 3.83
CA THR A 127 0.22 -14.46 3.45
C THR A 127 -0.12 -13.21 2.66
N VAL A 128 0.55 -12.11 3.00
CA VAL A 128 0.54 -10.87 2.21
C VAL A 128 1.94 -10.67 1.62
N PHE A 129 1.99 -10.40 0.32
CA PHE A 129 3.23 -10.09 -0.38
C PHE A 129 3.33 -8.62 -0.73
N PHE A 130 4.58 -8.14 -0.83
CA PHE A 130 4.95 -6.80 -1.28
C PHE A 130 6.01 -6.91 -2.36
N ASP A 131 5.73 -6.42 -3.56
CA ASP A 131 6.67 -6.33 -4.67
C ASP A 131 7.36 -4.96 -4.60
N ILE A 132 8.68 -4.94 -4.39
CA ILE A 132 9.44 -3.72 -4.11
C ILE A 132 10.69 -3.69 -4.98
N GLY A 133 11.00 -2.54 -5.59
CA GLY A 133 12.27 -2.36 -6.27
C GLY A 133 13.44 -2.49 -5.29
N PRO A 134 14.52 -3.26 -5.62
CA PRO A 134 15.61 -3.51 -4.68
C PRO A 134 16.34 -2.25 -4.22
N ALA A 135 16.30 -1.17 -5.00
CA ALA A 135 16.85 0.13 -4.63
C ALA A 135 15.89 0.99 -3.77
N ASN A 136 14.65 0.55 -3.53
CA ASN A 136 13.65 1.31 -2.76
C ASN A 136 13.78 1.02 -1.26
N SER A 137 14.87 1.51 -0.65
CA SER A 137 15.20 1.29 0.76
C SER A 137 14.07 1.76 1.70
N ARG A 138 13.38 2.85 1.36
CA ARG A 138 12.25 3.37 2.15
C ARG A 138 11.10 2.36 2.21
N SER A 139 10.69 1.79 1.08
CA SER A 139 9.62 0.80 1.04
C SER A 139 10.03 -0.51 1.71
N ILE A 140 11.28 -0.94 1.52
CA ILE A 140 11.85 -2.13 2.19
C ILE A 140 11.77 -1.94 3.70
N ALA A 141 12.31 -0.84 4.23
CA ALA A 141 12.29 -0.55 5.66
C ALA A 141 10.86 -0.51 6.22
N ALA A 142 9.90 0.07 5.46
CA ALA A 142 8.51 0.15 5.88
C ALA A 142 7.85 -1.23 6.04
N VAL A 143 8.06 -2.16 5.10
CA VAL A 143 7.45 -3.50 5.20
C VAL A 143 8.20 -4.40 6.18
N THR A 144 9.52 -4.26 6.29
CA THR A 144 10.33 -5.01 7.27
C THR A 144 9.94 -4.62 8.71
N LYS A 145 9.66 -3.33 8.96
CA LYS A 145 9.17 -2.88 10.27
C LYS A 145 7.83 -3.53 10.64
N LEU A 146 6.99 -3.88 9.66
CA LEU A 146 5.74 -4.63 9.87
C LEU A 146 5.96 -6.14 10.06
N GLY A 147 7.19 -6.61 9.96
CA GLY A 147 7.56 -8.02 10.12
C GLY A 147 7.64 -8.81 8.80
N ALA A 148 7.54 -8.14 7.64
CA ALA A 148 7.76 -8.81 6.36
C ALA A 148 9.25 -9.18 6.20
N ILE A 149 9.52 -10.35 5.62
CA ILE A 149 10.85 -10.85 5.32
C ILE A 149 11.04 -10.98 3.81
N PHE A 150 12.29 -10.86 3.36
CA PHE A 150 12.63 -11.15 1.96
C PHE A 150 12.29 -12.59 1.62
N SER A 151 11.62 -12.80 0.49
CA SER A 151 11.23 -14.12 -0.01
C SER A 151 12.11 -14.52 -1.21
N HIS A 152 12.05 -13.77 -2.29
CA HIS A 152 12.80 -14.03 -3.52
C HIS A 152 12.86 -12.80 -4.42
N ASN A 153 13.68 -12.84 -5.46
CA ASN A 153 13.61 -11.88 -6.56
C ASN A 153 12.69 -12.42 -7.65
N ALA A 154 11.65 -11.66 -8.02
CA ALA A 154 10.80 -11.99 -9.16
C ALA A 154 11.44 -11.55 -10.49
N SER A 155 12.31 -10.53 -10.45
CA SER A 155 13.16 -10.04 -11.55
C SER A 155 14.27 -9.18 -10.98
N ASP A 156 15.18 -8.67 -11.84
CA ASP A 156 16.29 -7.81 -11.42
C ASP A 156 15.82 -6.49 -10.78
N ASP A 157 14.62 -6.03 -11.16
CA ASP A 157 14.03 -4.78 -10.66
C ASP A 157 12.92 -5.01 -9.60
N LYS A 158 12.67 -6.27 -9.18
CA LYS A 158 11.58 -6.64 -8.27
C LYS A 158 11.97 -7.68 -7.24
N ALA A 159 12.10 -7.25 -5.99
CA ALA A 159 12.22 -8.11 -4.81
C ALA A 159 10.84 -8.31 -4.18
N VAL A 160 10.54 -9.54 -3.76
CA VAL A 160 9.30 -9.94 -3.11
C VAL A 160 9.56 -10.11 -1.62
N TYR A 161 8.76 -9.43 -0.80
CA TYR A 161 8.73 -9.58 0.65
C TYR A 161 7.42 -10.24 1.06
N ALA A 162 7.48 -11.16 2.01
CA ALA A 162 6.33 -11.91 2.52
C ALA A 162 6.08 -11.60 3.98
N LEU A 163 4.81 -11.41 4.35
CA LEU A 163 4.35 -11.29 5.72
C LEU A 163 3.32 -12.37 6.00
N ALA A 164 3.62 -13.29 6.91
CA ALA A 164 2.69 -14.30 7.36
C ALA A 164 1.72 -13.76 8.41
N LYS A 165 0.48 -14.24 8.40
CA LYS A 165 -0.56 -13.91 9.39
C LYS A 165 -0.11 -14.16 10.83
N SER A 166 0.63 -15.25 11.07
CA SER A 166 1.18 -15.56 12.40
C SER A 166 2.14 -14.48 12.90
N THR A 167 3.05 -14.02 12.03
CA THR A 167 3.99 -12.93 12.35
C THR A 167 3.26 -11.63 12.63
N TRP A 168 2.27 -11.27 11.80
CA TRP A 168 1.44 -10.09 12.01
C TRP A 168 0.72 -10.11 13.36
N ASN A 169 0.10 -11.26 13.73
CA ASN A 169 -0.59 -11.41 15.00
C ASN A 169 0.37 -11.23 16.19
N GLN A 170 1.61 -11.72 16.08
CA GLN A 170 2.63 -11.51 17.11
C GLN A 170 3.03 -10.04 17.24
N GLN A 171 3.16 -9.31 16.11
CA GLN A 171 3.45 -7.87 16.13
C GLN A 171 2.34 -7.07 16.82
N ILE A 172 1.08 -7.32 16.46
CA ILE A 172 -0.08 -6.68 17.10
C ILE A 172 -0.11 -6.94 18.60
N LYS A 173 0.17 -8.18 19.03
CA LYS A 173 0.22 -8.51 20.47
C LYS A 173 1.31 -7.72 21.19
N ARG A 174 2.52 -7.66 20.64
CA ARG A 174 3.65 -6.90 21.21
C ARG A 174 3.32 -5.42 21.32
N SER A 175 2.80 -4.80 20.25
CA SER A 175 2.43 -3.37 20.26
C SER A 175 1.41 -3.04 21.35
N ARG A 176 0.44 -3.91 21.60
CA ARG A 176 -0.54 -3.74 22.67
C ARG A 176 0.09 -3.83 24.07
N GLU A 177 1.09 -4.70 24.25
CA GLU A 177 1.79 -4.89 25.50
C GLU A 177 2.76 -3.74 25.84
N THR A 178 3.41 -3.16 24.80
CA THR A 178 4.39 -2.08 24.96
C THR A 178 3.77 -0.68 24.87
N GLY A 179 2.53 -0.56 24.38
CA GLY A 179 1.89 0.74 24.10
C GLY A 179 2.46 1.45 22.86
N ASP A 180 3.35 0.80 22.10
CA ASP A 180 3.92 1.34 20.88
C ASP A 180 2.92 1.20 19.70
N GLN A 181 2.80 2.23 18.88
CA GLN A 181 2.07 2.13 17.62
C GLN A 181 2.93 1.40 16.58
N LEU A 182 2.30 0.50 15.82
CA LEU A 182 2.92 -0.18 14.69
C LEU A 182 3.27 0.78 13.57
#